data_3b825cc7b2a36f939c34bd16653eeab6
#
_entry.id   3b825cc7b2a36f939c34bd16653eeab6
#
_cell.length_a   1.000
_cell.length_b   1.000
_cell.length_c   1.000
_cell.angle_alpha   90.00
_cell.angle_beta   90.00
_cell.angle_gamma   90.00
#
_symmetry.space_group_name_H-M   'P 1'
#
loop_
_entity.id
_entity.type
_entity.pdbx_description
1 polymer ?
#
loop_
_entity_poly.entity_id
_entity_poly.type
_entity_poly.pdbx_seq_one_letter_code
_entity_poly.pdbx_strand_id
1 'polypeptide(L)'
;MHQFRAALAPLYNKAADPPTITLAVVNKRIHQRMFVQSRDNQVDNPPPGSIIDSGLVENQAGNTCFDFFLVPQQTTQGCVTPTHFFVSLNESKDISKAAFEDLTYSLCYTYSNWSGSIKVPAPCQYAHKIAEYHHSFDKAGNLKK
;
A
#
# COMPACT_ATOMS: atom_id res chain seq x y z
N MET A 1 10.21 13.48 8.11
CA MET A 1 10.97 12.39 8.77
C MET A 1 11.32 12.69 10.22
N HIS A 2 11.90 13.83 10.56
CA HIS A 2 12.27 14.16 11.96
C HIS A 2 11.07 14.10 12.93
N GLN A 3 9.92 14.63 12.54
CA GLN A 3 8.70 14.60 13.38
C GLN A 3 8.17 13.18 13.63
N PHE A 4 8.23 12.29 12.64
CA PHE A 4 7.86 10.89 12.82
C PHE A 4 8.77 10.17 13.80
N ARG A 5 10.09 10.37 13.67
CA ARG A 5 11.06 9.79 14.62
C ARG A 5 10.87 10.32 16.04
N ALA A 6 10.59 11.61 16.19
CA ALA A 6 10.29 12.22 17.49
C ALA A 6 9.01 11.64 18.12
N ALA A 7 7.96 11.42 17.33
CA ALA A 7 6.71 10.82 17.81
C ALA A 7 6.88 9.35 18.22
N LEU A 8 7.77 8.62 17.57
CA LEU A 8 8.04 7.23 17.88
C LEU A 8 9.06 7.05 19.02
N ALA A 9 9.87 8.05 19.32
CA ALA A 9 10.93 7.98 20.31
C ALA A 9 10.49 7.47 21.71
N PRO A 10 9.28 7.78 22.22
CA PRO A 10 8.81 7.24 23.50
C PRO A 10 8.55 5.74 23.49
N LEU A 11 8.37 5.13 22.31
CA LEU A 11 8.06 3.70 22.15
C LEU A 11 9.32 2.83 22.15
N TYR A 12 10.51 3.45 22.11
CA TYR A 12 11.78 2.71 22.09
C TYR A 12 12.54 2.92 23.38
N ASN A 13 13.01 1.82 23.96
CA ASN A 13 14.01 1.87 25.03
C ASN A 13 15.30 2.48 24.46
N LYS A 14 15.89 3.45 25.16
CA LYS A 14 17.06 4.23 24.77
C LYS A 14 18.34 3.43 24.48
N ALA A 15 18.32 2.11 24.61
CA ALA A 15 19.46 1.22 24.44
C ALA A 15 19.42 0.40 23.13
N ALA A 16 18.35 0.47 22.37
CA ALA A 16 18.23 -0.27 21.11
C ALA A 16 18.47 0.67 19.92
N ASP A 17 18.96 0.13 18.83
CA ASP A 17 19.05 0.84 17.55
C ASP A 17 17.67 1.43 17.18
N PRO A 18 17.61 2.65 16.68
CA PRO A 18 16.35 3.24 16.26
C PRO A 18 15.76 2.39 15.12
N PRO A 19 14.42 2.22 15.07
CA PRO A 19 13.80 1.42 14.03
C PRO A 19 14.08 2.02 12.66
N THR A 20 14.25 1.16 11.70
CA THR A 20 14.29 1.53 10.30
C THR A 20 12.88 1.89 9.82
N ILE A 21 12.78 2.89 8.96
CA ILE A 21 11.49 3.38 8.45
C ILE A 21 11.43 3.11 6.95
N THR A 22 10.32 2.50 6.53
CA THR A 22 9.94 2.43 5.12
C THR A 22 8.70 3.31 4.91
N LEU A 23 8.77 4.24 3.97
CA LEU A 23 7.68 5.15 3.64
C LEU A 23 7.17 4.88 2.24
N ALA A 24 5.89 4.54 2.14
CA ALA A 24 5.22 4.31 0.87
C ALA A 24 3.98 5.21 0.70
N VAL A 25 3.79 5.72 -0.50
CA VAL A 25 2.58 6.44 -0.93
C VAL A 25 1.69 5.47 -1.69
N VAL A 26 0.40 5.41 -1.33
CA VAL A 26 -0.57 4.47 -1.89
C VAL A 26 -1.60 5.22 -2.73
N ASN A 27 -1.62 4.97 -4.05
CA ASN A 27 -2.52 5.58 -5.00
C ASN A 27 -3.54 4.55 -5.52
N LYS A 28 -4.79 4.62 -5.02
CA LYS A 28 -5.87 3.67 -5.36
C LYS A 28 -6.78 4.11 -6.52
N ARG A 29 -6.69 5.37 -6.94
CA ARG A 29 -7.50 5.93 -8.03
C ARG A 29 -6.60 6.36 -9.17
N ILE A 30 -6.15 5.37 -9.95
CA ILE A 30 -5.25 5.58 -11.08
C ILE A 30 -5.97 5.22 -12.39
N HIS A 31 -5.46 5.73 -13.50
CA HIS A 31 -6.03 5.50 -14.83
C HIS A 31 -5.47 4.24 -15.52
N GLN A 32 -4.37 3.70 -15.02
CA GLN A 32 -3.74 2.50 -15.56
C GLN A 32 -4.68 1.30 -15.45
N ARG A 33 -4.63 0.43 -16.45
CA ARG A 33 -5.35 -0.84 -16.48
C ARG A 33 -4.35 -1.94 -16.75
N MET A 34 -4.56 -3.07 -16.11
CA MET A 34 -3.72 -4.25 -16.29
C MET A 34 -4.53 -5.35 -16.97
N PHE A 35 -3.89 -6.01 -17.90
CA PHE A 35 -4.45 -7.14 -18.61
C PHE A 35 -3.40 -8.24 -18.70
N VAL A 36 -3.87 -9.48 -18.75
CA VAL A 36 -3.06 -10.64 -19.08
C VAL A 36 -3.54 -11.20 -20.40
N GLN A 37 -2.60 -11.50 -21.29
CA GLN A 37 -2.91 -12.18 -22.55
C GLN A 37 -2.80 -13.69 -22.34
N SER A 38 -3.90 -14.39 -22.61
CA SER A 38 -3.96 -15.85 -22.60
C SER A 38 -3.28 -16.42 -23.84
N ARG A 39 -2.96 -17.73 -23.82
CA ARG A 39 -2.39 -18.45 -24.95
C ARG A 39 -3.24 -18.40 -26.22
N ASP A 40 -4.55 -18.24 -26.06
CA ASP A 40 -5.52 -18.15 -27.16
C ASP A 40 -5.76 -16.71 -27.63
N ASN A 41 -4.82 -15.81 -27.37
CA ASN A 41 -4.93 -14.38 -27.70
C ASN A 41 -6.12 -13.64 -27.03
N GLN A 42 -6.76 -14.24 -26.07
CA GLN A 42 -7.78 -13.56 -25.27
C GLN A 42 -7.12 -12.65 -24.24
N VAL A 43 -7.79 -11.54 -23.98
CA VAL A 43 -7.31 -10.54 -23.01
C VAL A 43 -8.22 -10.58 -21.78
N ASP A 44 -7.66 -10.94 -20.64
CA ASP A 44 -8.37 -11.12 -19.38
C ASP A 44 -7.83 -10.20 -18.29
N ASN A 45 -8.61 -10.06 -17.22
CA ASN A 45 -8.13 -9.42 -16.01
C ASN A 45 -7.07 -10.29 -15.32
N PRO A 46 -5.93 -9.72 -14.88
CA PRO A 46 -4.95 -10.48 -14.12
C PRO A 46 -5.51 -10.94 -12.78
N PRO A 47 -5.05 -12.11 -12.28
CA PRO A 47 -5.49 -12.64 -11.00
C PRO A 47 -5.03 -11.75 -9.82
N PRO A 48 -5.71 -11.84 -8.66
CA PRO A 48 -5.23 -11.22 -7.43
C PRO A 48 -3.81 -11.66 -7.09
N GLY A 49 -3.00 -10.73 -6.60
CA GLY A 49 -1.58 -10.94 -6.35
C GLY A 49 -0.68 -10.63 -7.55
N SER A 50 -1.24 -10.31 -8.73
CA SER A 50 -0.43 -9.87 -9.87
C SER A 50 0.26 -8.55 -9.58
N ILE A 51 1.57 -8.51 -9.82
CA ILE A 51 2.43 -7.35 -9.59
C ILE A 51 3.15 -6.99 -10.88
N ILE A 52 3.26 -5.68 -11.15
CA ILE A 52 4.20 -5.12 -12.12
C ILE A 52 5.17 -4.24 -11.34
N ASP A 53 6.43 -4.65 -11.32
CA ASP A 53 7.50 -4.02 -10.56
C ASP A 53 8.70 -3.65 -11.43
N SER A 54 8.57 -3.80 -12.74
CA SER A 54 9.61 -3.53 -13.73
C SER A 54 9.00 -3.13 -15.06
N GLY A 55 9.80 -2.48 -15.90
CA GLY A 55 9.42 -2.08 -17.26
C GLY A 55 8.52 -0.84 -17.37
N LEU A 56 7.58 -0.64 -16.44
CA LEU A 56 6.70 0.53 -16.37
C LEU A 56 6.96 1.40 -15.15
N VAL A 57 7.90 1.01 -14.32
CA VAL A 57 8.19 1.60 -13.02
C VAL A 57 9.64 2.03 -12.95
N GLU A 58 9.92 3.14 -12.27
CA GLU A 58 11.27 3.63 -12.03
C GLU A 58 11.82 3.01 -10.74
N ASN A 59 12.89 2.25 -10.86
CA ASN A 59 13.59 1.69 -9.72
C ASN A 59 14.97 2.31 -9.63
N GLN A 60 15.28 2.93 -8.50
CA GLN A 60 16.62 3.41 -8.21
C GLN A 60 17.52 2.28 -7.70
N ALA A 61 18.79 2.35 -8.05
CA ALA A 61 19.79 1.41 -7.57
C ALA A 61 19.81 1.37 -6.03
N GLY A 62 19.83 0.17 -5.45
CA GLY A 62 19.94 -0.02 -4.00
C GLY A 62 18.62 -0.20 -3.25
N ASN A 63 17.49 -0.37 -3.93
CA ASN A 63 16.15 -0.60 -3.32
C ASN A 63 15.72 0.48 -2.32
N THR A 64 16.30 1.67 -2.38
CA THR A 64 15.96 2.77 -1.46
C THR A 64 14.71 3.52 -1.90
N CYS A 65 14.43 3.52 -3.22
CA CYS A 65 13.26 4.13 -3.82
C CYS A 65 12.82 3.24 -4.99
N PHE A 66 11.57 2.81 -4.98
CA PHE A 66 11.00 1.97 -6.03
C PHE A 66 9.48 2.11 -6.04
N ASP A 67 8.88 1.75 -7.16
CA ASP A 67 7.43 1.65 -7.25
C ASP A 67 6.98 0.33 -7.88
N PHE A 68 5.73 0.00 -7.67
CA PHE A 68 5.08 -1.17 -8.24
C PHE A 68 3.57 -1.00 -8.29
N PHE A 69 2.96 -1.76 -9.19
CA PHE A 69 1.50 -1.89 -9.29
C PHE A 69 1.08 -3.26 -8.79
N LEU A 70 0.07 -3.30 -7.93
CA LEU A 70 -0.47 -4.53 -7.38
C LEU A 70 -1.96 -4.63 -7.71
N VAL A 71 -2.42 -5.82 -8.10
CA VAL A 71 -3.84 -6.20 -8.18
C VAL A 71 -4.21 -6.95 -6.91
N PRO A 72 -4.76 -6.29 -5.86
CA PRO A 72 -4.98 -6.98 -4.59
C PRO A 72 -6.22 -7.86 -4.59
N GLN A 73 -7.22 -7.57 -5.43
CA GLN A 73 -8.51 -8.28 -5.44
C GLN A 73 -9.01 -8.55 -6.86
N GLN A 74 -9.81 -9.60 -6.99
CA GLN A 74 -10.44 -9.95 -8.25
C GLN A 74 -11.50 -8.91 -8.63
N THR A 75 -11.60 -8.66 -9.93
CA THR A 75 -12.67 -7.84 -10.53
C THR A 75 -13.59 -8.76 -11.33
N THR A 76 -14.87 -8.79 -10.96
CA THR A 76 -15.89 -9.64 -11.61
C THR A 76 -16.57 -8.93 -12.77
N GLN A 77 -16.54 -7.61 -12.80
CA GLN A 77 -17.15 -6.80 -13.86
C GLN A 77 -16.18 -5.67 -14.29
N GLY A 78 -15.99 -5.53 -15.59
CA GLY A 78 -15.12 -4.52 -16.17
C GLY A 78 -13.63 -4.83 -16.05
N CYS A 79 -12.80 -3.81 -16.22
CA CYS A 79 -11.34 -3.94 -16.21
C CYS A 79 -10.79 -3.69 -14.81
N VAL A 80 -9.82 -4.50 -14.41
CA VAL A 80 -9.14 -4.32 -13.13
C VAL A 80 -8.35 -3.01 -13.12
N THR A 81 -8.49 -2.30 -12.01
CA THR A 81 -7.65 -1.14 -11.71
C THR A 81 -6.69 -1.53 -10.61
N PRO A 82 -5.38 -1.59 -10.88
CA PRO A 82 -4.39 -1.89 -9.86
C PRO A 82 -4.28 -0.74 -8.86
N THR A 83 -3.63 -1.01 -7.74
CA THR A 83 -3.18 0.01 -6.79
C THR A 83 -1.70 0.27 -7.02
N HIS A 84 -1.31 1.54 -7.12
CA HIS A 84 0.07 1.95 -7.29
C HIS A 84 0.68 2.27 -5.93
N PHE A 85 1.84 1.69 -5.66
CA PHE A 85 2.64 1.91 -4.47
C PHE A 85 3.96 2.55 -4.88
N PHE A 86 4.25 3.71 -4.31
CA PHE A 86 5.52 4.41 -4.48
C PHE A 86 6.27 4.43 -3.15
N VAL A 87 7.31 3.62 -3.03
CA VAL A 87 8.20 3.59 -1.87
C VAL A 87 9.23 4.69 -2.06
N SER A 88 9.04 5.80 -1.34
CA SER A 88 9.91 6.98 -1.43
C SER A 88 11.12 6.91 -0.50
N LEU A 89 11.08 6.01 0.48
CA LEU A 89 12.17 5.75 1.39
C LEU A 89 12.10 4.31 1.88
N ASN A 90 13.21 3.61 1.83
CA ASN A 90 13.40 2.33 2.48
C ASN A 90 14.75 2.33 3.22
N GLU A 91 14.71 2.48 4.54
CA GLU A 91 15.91 2.40 5.38
C GLU A 91 16.23 0.97 5.81
N SER A 92 15.27 0.06 5.64
CA SER A 92 15.42 -1.33 6.05
C SER A 92 16.27 -2.09 5.04
N LYS A 93 17.46 -2.48 5.45
CA LYS A 93 18.35 -3.32 4.64
C LYS A 93 17.88 -4.76 4.55
N ASP A 94 17.10 -5.19 5.53
CA ASP A 94 16.63 -6.56 5.68
C ASP A 94 15.32 -6.83 4.92
N ILE A 95 14.61 -5.78 4.51
CA ILE A 95 13.38 -5.91 3.73
C ILE A 95 13.71 -5.66 2.26
N SER A 96 13.78 -6.73 1.50
CA SER A 96 13.92 -6.66 0.04
C SER A 96 12.64 -6.09 -0.59
N LYS A 97 12.74 -5.62 -1.84
CA LYS A 97 11.61 -5.18 -2.64
C LYS A 97 10.51 -6.25 -2.68
N ALA A 98 10.85 -7.50 -3.02
CA ALA A 98 9.92 -8.61 -3.08
C ALA A 98 9.24 -8.87 -1.73
N ALA A 99 10.00 -8.84 -0.62
CA ALA A 99 9.43 -9.01 0.71
C ALA A 99 8.46 -7.87 1.09
N PHE A 100 8.71 -6.64 0.63
CA PHE A 100 7.79 -5.52 0.83
C PHE A 100 6.51 -5.67 0.00
N GLU A 101 6.62 -6.15 -1.23
CA GLU A 101 5.49 -6.44 -2.11
C GLU A 101 4.59 -7.53 -1.52
N ASP A 102 5.17 -8.64 -1.05
CA ASP A 102 4.46 -9.74 -0.39
C ASP A 102 3.78 -9.27 0.91
N LEU A 103 4.48 -8.48 1.73
CA LEU A 103 3.91 -7.88 2.93
C LEU A 103 2.73 -6.97 2.60
N THR A 104 2.87 -6.14 1.57
CA THR A 104 1.82 -5.22 1.11
C THR A 104 0.58 -5.99 0.68
N TYR A 105 0.74 -7.07 -0.10
CA TYR A 105 -0.36 -7.94 -0.50
C TYR A 105 -1.00 -8.66 0.69
N SER A 106 -0.20 -9.21 1.58
CA SER A 106 -0.69 -9.87 2.80
C SER A 106 -1.53 -8.94 3.67
N LEU A 107 -1.11 -7.68 3.83
CA LEU A 107 -1.86 -6.68 4.59
C LEU A 107 -3.21 -6.32 3.94
N CYS A 108 -3.43 -6.59 2.66
CA CYS A 108 -4.74 -6.42 2.03
C CYS A 108 -5.77 -7.45 2.52
N TYR A 109 -5.35 -8.56 3.14
CA TYR A 109 -6.24 -9.59 3.72
C TYR A 109 -6.54 -9.40 5.21
N THR A 110 -5.90 -8.43 5.87
CA THR A 110 -6.02 -8.25 7.33
C THR A 110 -7.13 -7.30 7.76
N TYR A 111 -8.01 -6.90 6.83
CA TYR A 111 -9.14 -6.03 7.14
C TYR A 111 -10.31 -6.84 7.75
N SER A 112 -10.58 -6.64 9.05
CA SER A 112 -11.51 -7.47 9.82
C SER A 112 -12.99 -7.41 9.35
N ASN A 113 -13.37 -6.37 8.63
CA ASN A 113 -14.76 -6.20 8.17
C ASN A 113 -15.05 -6.88 6.82
N TRP A 114 -14.08 -7.59 6.26
CA TRP A 114 -14.21 -8.28 4.99
C TRP A 114 -13.35 -9.54 4.96
N SER A 115 -13.92 -10.65 4.51
CA SER A 115 -13.24 -11.96 4.50
C SER A 115 -12.24 -12.16 3.36
N GLY A 116 -12.29 -11.32 2.34
CA GLY A 116 -11.35 -11.35 1.21
C GLY A 116 -10.32 -10.23 1.26
N SER A 117 -9.56 -10.08 0.18
CA SER A 117 -8.64 -8.96 0.03
C SER A 117 -9.38 -7.65 -0.26
N ILE A 118 -8.80 -6.54 0.16
CA ILE A 118 -9.24 -5.18 -0.15
C ILE A 118 -8.20 -4.46 -1.01
N LYS A 119 -8.60 -3.34 -1.64
CA LYS A 119 -7.75 -2.63 -2.62
C LYS A 119 -6.47 -2.02 -2.06
N VAL A 120 -6.38 -1.84 -0.75
CA VAL A 120 -5.22 -1.22 -0.07
C VAL A 120 -4.92 -2.01 1.19
N PRO A 121 -3.72 -1.95 1.73
CA PRO A 121 -3.41 -2.53 3.03
C PRO A 121 -4.38 -2.08 4.11
N ALA A 122 -4.78 -2.99 5.00
CA ALA A 122 -5.75 -2.70 6.05
C ALA A 122 -5.41 -1.47 6.90
N PRO A 123 -4.16 -1.18 7.29
CA PRO A 123 -3.81 0.06 7.98
C PRO A 123 -4.23 1.33 7.23
N CYS A 124 -4.08 1.35 5.89
CA CYS A 124 -4.52 2.47 5.05
C CYS A 124 -6.04 2.60 5.04
N GLN A 125 -6.76 1.48 5.03
CA GLN A 125 -8.22 1.46 5.07
C GLN A 125 -8.75 1.94 6.42
N TYR A 126 -8.14 1.51 7.54
CA TYR A 126 -8.50 1.99 8.87
C TYR A 126 -8.22 3.48 9.04
N ALA A 127 -7.06 3.96 8.57
CA ALA A 127 -6.74 5.38 8.61
C ALA A 127 -7.76 6.23 7.82
N HIS A 128 -8.19 5.74 6.65
CA HIS A 128 -9.24 6.38 5.85
C HIS A 128 -10.57 6.44 6.61
N LYS A 129 -10.98 5.35 7.25
CA LYS A 129 -12.20 5.30 8.08
C LYS A 129 -12.14 6.27 9.25
N ILE A 130 -11.03 6.34 9.95
CA ILE A 130 -10.83 7.29 11.07
C ILE A 130 -10.96 8.73 10.56
N ALA A 131 -10.36 9.05 9.41
CA ALA A 131 -10.47 10.38 8.81
C ALA A 131 -11.92 10.73 8.40
N GLU A 132 -12.68 9.77 7.87
CA GLU A 132 -14.10 9.94 7.55
C GLU A 132 -14.93 10.22 8.82
N TYR A 133 -14.69 9.47 9.90
CA TYR A 133 -15.38 9.70 11.18
C TYR A 133 -15.04 11.07 11.75
N HIS A 134 -13.77 11.45 11.79
CA HIS A 134 -13.34 12.76 12.29
C HIS A 134 -14.03 13.89 11.52
N HIS A 135 -14.04 13.82 10.19
CA HIS A 135 -14.71 14.80 9.35
C HIS A 135 -16.23 14.89 9.60
N SER A 136 -16.87 13.75 9.86
CA SER A 136 -18.31 13.71 10.18
C SER A 136 -18.61 14.34 11.54
N PHE A 137 -17.76 14.10 12.55
CA PHE A 137 -17.88 14.73 13.88
C PHE A 137 -17.65 16.25 13.84
N ASP A 138 -16.66 16.69 13.06
CA ASP A 138 -16.36 18.11 12.90
C ASP A 138 -17.51 18.86 12.23
N LYS A 139 -18.10 18.30 11.17
CA LYS A 139 -19.31 18.84 10.54
C LYS A 139 -20.52 18.89 11.45
N ALA A 140 -20.66 17.94 12.36
CA ALA A 140 -21.75 17.92 13.32
C ALA A 140 -21.55 18.92 14.49
N GLY A 141 -20.45 19.66 14.52
CA GLY A 141 -20.13 20.65 15.57
C GLY A 141 -19.85 20.02 16.94
N ASN A 142 -19.61 18.72 17.00
CA ASN A 142 -19.38 17.98 18.25
C ASN A 142 -17.92 18.01 18.72
N LEU A 143 -17.01 18.51 17.90
CA LEU A 143 -15.62 18.80 18.29
C LEU A 143 -15.54 20.27 18.70
N LYS A 144 -16.02 20.58 19.90
CA LYS A 144 -15.59 21.81 20.56
C LYS A 144 -14.14 21.64 20.99
N LYS A 145 -13.33 22.63 20.61
CA LYS A 145 -11.92 22.78 21.00
C LYS A 145 -11.69 22.64 22.48
#